data_4f1b92ee0df1105ba433504f5d9045c0
#
_entry.id   4f1b92ee0df1105ba433504f5d9045c0
#
_cell.length_a   1.000
_cell.length_b   1.000
_cell.length_c   1.000
_cell.angle_alpha   90.00
_cell.angle_beta   90.00
_cell.angle_gamma   90.00
#
_symmetry.space_group_name_H-M   'P 1'
#
loop_
_entity.id
_entity.type
_entity.pdbx_description
1 polymer ?
#
loop_
_entity_poly.entity_id
_entity_poly.type
_entity_poly.pdbx_seq_one_letter_code
_entity_poly.pdbx_strand_id
1 'polypeptide(L)'
;MSTKVLLGAVAAVLLSASAQAQLAVEKNLTLAMAQAIANGAMEKCVSMGFKVSVAVIDRAGHPIVTLRGDGAGLHTPEGADRKAFTARTFRAPSAAFLKRMMDDPSAHASEEYTRVLALPGGLPIKVGDDVVGAVGVSGSPGKDDECSQAGIDKVADQLK
;
A
#
# COMPACT_ATOMS: atom_id res chain seq x y z
N MET A 1 -61.98 -51.66 -22.10
CA MET A 1 -60.78 -50.92 -22.64
C MET A 1 -60.18 -50.12 -21.51
N SER A 2 -59.08 -50.61 -20.96
CA SER A 2 -58.44 -49.98 -19.80
C SER A 2 -57.19 -49.21 -20.26
N THR A 3 -57.22 -47.91 -20.08
CA THR A 3 -56.11 -47.03 -20.38
C THR A 3 -55.21 -46.88 -19.16
N LYS A 4 -54.04 -47.50 -19.18
CA LYS A 4 -53.00 -47.34 -18.12
C LYS A 4 -52.23 -46.07 -18.33
N VAL A 5 -52.39 -45.11 -17.43
CA VAL A 5 -51.57 -43.88 -17.37
C VAL A 5 -50.29 -44.23 -16.59
N LEU A 6 -49.13 -44.16 -17.30
CA LEU A 6 -47.79 -44.24 -16.67
C LEU A 6 -47.42 -42.83 -16.20
N LEU A 7 -47.35 -42.64 -14.89
CA LEU A 7 -46.70 -41.47 -14.28
C LEU A 7 -45.18 -41.71 -14.28
N GLY A 8 -44.48 -40.98 -15.12
CA GLY A 8 -43.02 -40.90 -15.07
C GLY A 8 -42.59 -39.87 -14.01
N ALA A 9 -41.95 -40.36 -12.94
CA ALA A 9 -41.30 -39.53 -11.92
C ALA A 9 -39.94 -39.04 -12.45
N VAL A 10 -39.86 -37.75 -12.81
CA VAL A 10 -38.56 -37.10 -13.13
C VAL A 10 -37.88 -36.73 -11.80
N ALA A 11 -36.86 -37.49 -11.39
CA ALA A 11 -36.03 -37.16 -10.26
C ALA A 11 -35.04 -36.01 -10.67
N ALA A 12 -35.29 -34.79 -10.24
CA ALA A 12 -34.38 -33.69 -10.37
C ALA A 12 -33.24 -33.87 -9.35
N VAL A 13 -32.09 -34.31 -9.81
CA VAL A 13 -30.84 -34.34 -9.02
C VAL A 13 -30.33 -32.90 -8.89
N LEU A 14 -30.56 -32.28 -7.74
CA LEU A 14 -29.97 -31.01 -7.37
C LEU A 14 -28.46 -31.23 -7.10
N LEU A 15 -27.60 -30.95 -8.06
CA LEU A 15 -26.16 -30.87 -7.86
C LEU A 15 -25.88 -29.64 -6.98
N SER A 16 -25.76 -29.87 -5.68
CA SER A 16 -25.25 -28.88 -4.74
C SER A 16 -23.75 -28.68 -5.03
N ALA A 17 -23.42 -27.66 -5.83
CA ALA A 17 -22.06 -27.22 -5.95
C ALA A 17 -21.62 -26.64 -4.60
N SER A 18 -20.87 -27.45 -3.84
CA SER A 18 -20.21 -26.96 -2.64
C SER A 18 -19.18 -25.90 -3.06
N ALA A 19 -19.46 -24.63 -2.75
CA ALA A 19 -18.50 -23.57 -2.87
C ALA A 19 -17.33 -23.90 -1.92
N GLN A 20 -16.21 -24.37 -2.47
CA GLN A 20 -15.01 -24.57 -1.69
C GLN A 20 -14.38 -23.20 -1.44
N ALA A 21 -14.33 -22.80 -0.17
CA ALA A 21 -13.54 -21.65 0.24
C ALA A 21 -12.05 -21.93 -0.01
N GLN A 22 -11.42 -21.13 -0.87
CA GLN A 22 -9.99 -21.24 -1.14
C GLN A 22 -9.25 -20.15 -0.36
N LEU A 23 -8.05 -20.50 0.12
CA LEU A 23 -7.15 -19.50 0.70
C LEU A 23 -6.69 -18.52 -0.40
N ALA A 24 -6.76 -17.23 -0.11
CA ALA A 24 -6.20 -16.21 -0.98
C ALA A 24 -4.67 -16.31 -0.98
N VAL A 25 -4.06 -16.29 -2.16
CA VAL A 25 -2.60 -16.17 -2.31
C VAL A 25 -2.30 -14.75 -2.74
N GLU A 26 -1.56 -14.02 -1.92
CA GLU A 26 -1.24 -12.62 -2.16
C GLU A 26 0.27 -12.42 -2.25
N LYS A 27 0.70 -11.58 -3.23
CA LYS A 27 2.08 -11.10 -3.29
C LYS A 27 2.31 -10.13 -2.14
N ASN A 28 3.45 -10.24 -1.49
CA ASN A 28 3.85 -9.34 -0.40
C ASN A 28 5.35 -9.00 -0.51
N LEU A 29 5.75 -7.87 0.08
CA LEU A 29 7.15 -7.49 0.15
C LEU A 29 7.92 -8.42 1.10
N THR A 30 9.11 -8.83 0.68
CA THR A 30 10.05 -9.47 1.59
C THR A 30 10.79 -8.43 2.44
N LEU A 31 11.32 -8.83 3.60
CA LEU A 31 12.16 -7.95 4.41
C LEU A 31 13.36 -7.41 3.61
N ALA A 32 13.99 -8.24 2.78
CA ALA A 32 15.13 -7.83 1.97
C ALA A 32 14.76 -6.71 0.97
N MET A 33 13.60 -6.83 0.30
CA MET A 33 13.10 -5.77 -0.59
C MET A 33 12.78 -4.49 0.19
N ALA A 34 12.10 -4.62 1.33
CA ALA A 34 11.77 -3.47 2.17
C ALA A 34 13.01 -2.74 2.68
N GLN A 35 14.07 -3.46 3.06
CA GLN A 35 15.35 -2.88 3.45
C GLN A 35 16.04 -2.17 2.29
N ALA A 36 16.06 -2.77 1.08
CA ALA A 36 16.65 -2.15 -0.10
C ALA A 36 15.92 -0.83 -0.45
N ILE A 37 14.59 -0.82 -0.39
CA ILE A 37 13.77 0.38 -0.61
C ILE A 37 14.08 1.44 0.45
N ALA A 38 14.06 1.07 1.73
CA ALA A 38 14.29 2.02 2.82
C ALA A 38 15.68 2.63 2.77
N ASN A 39 16.71 1.83 2.50
CA ASN A 39 18.09 2.31 2.36
C ASN A 39 18.24 3.22 1.14
N GLY A 40 17.69 2.85 -0.02
CA GLY A 40 17.76 3.66 -1.23
C GLY A 40 17.08 5.03 -1.06
N ALA A 41 15.91 5.07 -0.39
CA ALA A 41 15.23 6.32 -0.07
C ALA A 41 16.05 7.18 0.90
N MET A 42 16.62 6.57 1.95
CA MET A 42 17.49 7.25 2.92
C MET A 42 18.73 7.82 2.23
N GLU A 43 19.46 7.01 1.45
CA GLU A 43 20.66 7.42 0.70
C GLU A 43 20.37 8.63 -0.18
N LYS A 44 19.27 8.60 -0.93
CA LYS A 44 18.87 9.70 -1.80
C LYS A 44 18.66 11.00 -1.02
N CYS A 45 17.90 10.95 0.07
CA CYS A 45 17.66 12.14 0.88
C CYS A 45 18.93 12.68 1.54
N VAL A 46 19.78 11.79 2.09
CA VAL A 46 21.06 12.16 2.72
C VAL A 46 22.00 12.80 1.69
N SER A 47 22.04 12.29 0.44
CA SER A 47 22.86 12.89 -0.63
C SER A 47 22.45 14.32 -1.01
N MET A 48 21.20 14.69 -0.70
CA MET A 48 20.69 16.06 -0.86
C MET A 48 20.82 16.91 0.40
N GLY A 49 21.46 16.40 1.47
CA GLY A 49 21.68 17.11 2.73
C GLY A 49 20.50 17.06 3.71
N PHE A 50 19.48 16.23 3.47
CA PHE A 50 18.32 16.12 4.36
C PHE A 50 18.52 15.06 5.46
N LYS A 51 17.85 15.28 6.59
CA LYS A 51 17.79 14.38 7.73
C LYS A 51 16.36 13.85 7.86
N VAL A 52 16.15 12.63 7.43
CA VAL A 52 14.81 12.07 7.23
C VAL A 52 14.57 10.79 8.01
N SER A 53 13.31 10.41 8.09
CA SER A 53 12.89 9.05 8.41
C SER A 53 12.21 8.42 7.20
N VAL A 54 12.34 7.10 7.08
CA VAL A 54 11.73 6.28 6.04
C VAL A 54 10.95 5.15 6.69
N ALA A 55 9.74 4.88 6.21
CA ALA A 55 8.96 3.72 6.58
C ALA A 55 8.55 2.94 5.33
N VAL A 56 8.73 1.60 5.37
CA VAL A 56 8.19 0.68 4.37
C VAL A 56 7.20 -0.23 5.05
N ILE A 57 5.98 -0.28 4.52
CA ILE A 57 4.88 -1.07 5.05
C ILE A 57 4.44 -2.15 4.07
N ASP A 58 3.86 -3.22 4.59
CA ASP A 58 3.35 -4.34 3.82
C ASP A 58 1.97 -4.07 3.19
N ARG A 59 1.43 -5.08 2.51
CA ARG A 59 0.09 -5.05 1.93
C ARG A 59 -1.01 -4.77 2.96
N ALA A 60 -0.87 -5.26 4.19
CA ALA A 60 -1.84 -5.08 5.28
C ALA A 60 -1.68 -3.72 6.00
N GLY A 61 -0.64 -2.95 5.65
CA GLY A 61 -0.36 -1.66 6.25
C GLY A 61 0.51 -1.73 7.50
N HIS A 62 1.13 -2.88 7.79
CA HIS A 62 2.04 -3.02 8.92
C HIS A 62 3.47 -2.63 8.54
N PRO A 63 4.21 -1.93 9.42
CA PRO A 63 5.61 -1.62 9.18
C PRO A 63 6.46 -2.88 9.04
N ILE A 64 7.26 -2.96 7.96
CA ILE A 64 8.31 -3.98 7.78
C ILE A 64 9.64 -3.39 8.22
N VAL A 65 9.93 -2.14 7.80
CA VAL A 65 11.17 -1.41 8.11
C VAL A 65 10.83 0.03 8.43
N THR A 66 11.42 0.54 9.50
CA THR A 66 11.43 1.97 9.82
C THR A 66 12.85 2.39 10.11
N LEU A 67 13.35 3.39 9.38
CA LEU A 67 14.65 4.00 9.57
C LEU A 67 14.49 5.44 10.02
N ARG A 68 15.28 5.85 10.99
CA ARG A 68 15.42 7.25 11.37
C ARG A 68 16.88 7.65 11.22
N GLY A 69 17.16 8.60 10.31
CA GLY A 69 18.49 9.15 10.12
C GLY A 69 18.95 10.01 11.30
N ASP A 70 20.25 10.13 11.47
CA ASP A 70 20.84 10.94 12.52
C ASP A 70 20.39 12.41 12.41
N GLY A 71 19.87 12.95 13.51
CA GLY A 71 19.37 14.30 13.56
C GLY A 71 18.05 14.54 12.85
N ALA A 72 17.34 13.50 12.39
CA ALA A 72 15.98 13.63 11.87
C ALA A 72 15.01 14.11 12.95
N GLY A 73 14.07 14.98 12.57
CA GLY A 73 13.08 15.55 13.46
C GLY A 73 12.26 14.48 14.22
N LEU A 74 11.81 14.79 15.43
CA LEU A 74 11.11 13.82 16.30
C LEU A 74 9.81 13.28 15.68
N HIS A 75 9.13 14.10 14.87
CA HIS A 75 7.88 13.76 14.19
C HIS A 75 8.07 12.94 12.91
N THR A 76 9.30 12.86 12.37
CA THR A 76 9.53 12.29 11.03
C THR A 76 9.30 10.77 10.96
N PRO A 77 9.55 9.93 11.99
CA PRO A 77 9.21 8.51 11.93
C PRO A 77 7.70 8.30 11.79
N GLU A 78 6.88 9.00 12.58
CA GLU A 78 5.43 8.97 12.47
C GLU A 78 4.96 9.51 11.13
N GLY A 79 5.52 10.65 10.68
CA GLY A 79 5.19 11.24 9.39
C GLY A 79 5.47 10.30 8.22
N ALA A 80 6.60 9.58 8.23
CA ALA A 80 6.93 8.59 7.21
C ALA A 80 5.95 7.42 7.19
N ASP A 81 5.63 6.85 8.36
CA ASP A 81 4.65 5.76 8.49
C ASP A 81 3.26 6.18 7.99
N ARG A 82 2.77 7.32 8.43
CA ARG A 82 1.45 7.81 8.04
C ARG A 82 1.33 8.13 6.56
N LYS A 83 2.39 8.68 5.94
CA LYS A 83 2.43 8.91 4.48
C LYS A 83 2.42 7.60 3.71
N ALA A 84 3.20 6.59 4.15
CA ALA A 84 3.17 5.25 3.58
C ALA A 84 1.77 4.63 3.71
N PHE A 85 1.16 4.72 4.89
CA PHE A 85 -0.18 4.20 5.15
C PHE A 85 -1.23 4.86 4.25
N THR A 86 -1.17 6.18 4.07
CA THR A 86 -2.05 6.91 3.16
C THR A 86 -1.90 6.41 1.72
N ALA A 87 -0.65 6.28 1.24
CA ALA A 87 -0.39 5.80 -0.11
C ALA A 87 -0.87 4.36 -0.32
N ARG A 88 -0.71 3.48 0.68
CA ARG A 88 -1.21 2.09 0.62
C ARG A 88 -2.73 2.03 0.62
N THR A 89 -3.38 2.80 1.49
CA THR A 89 -4.83 2.82 1.68
C THR A 89 -5.56 3.29 0.43
N PHE A 90 -5.12 4.42 -0.13
CA PHE A 90 -5.75 5.02 -1.30
C PHE A 90 -5.15 4.55 -2.63
N ARG A 91 -4.14 3.67 -2.62
CA ARG A 91 -3.47 3.09 -3.79
C ARG A 91 -2.90 4.13 -4.76
N ALA A 92 -2.56 5.29 -4.24
CA ALA A 92 -2.06 6.45 -4.97
C ALA A 92 -1.00 7.18 -4.13
N PRO A 93 -0.14 8.01 -4.73
CA PRO A 93 0.74 8.89 -3.98
C PRO A 93 -0.02 9.70 -2.94
N SER A 94 0.54 9.88 -1.74
CA SER A 94 -0.10 10.68 -0.68
C SER A 94 -0.31 12.15 -1.09
N ALA A 95 0.51 12.66 -2.01
CA ALA A 95 0.32 13.96 -2.65
C ALA A 95 -1.00 14.04 -3.46
N ALA A 96 -1.39 12.96 -4.12
CA ALA A 96 -2.66 12.91 -4.86
C ALA A 96 -3.87 12.96 -3.91
N PHE A 97 -3.73 12.39 -2.72
CA PHE A 97 -4.76 12.49 -1.68
C PHE A 97 -4.87 13.92 -1.14
N LEU A 98 -3.75 14.62 -0.90
CA LEU A 98 -3.75 16.04 -0.57
C LEU A 98 -4.49 16.86 -1.63
N LYS A 99 -4.15 16.63 -2.92
CA LYS A 99 -4.82 17.34 -4.02
C LYS A 99 -6.34 17.10 -4.00
N ARG A 100 -6.78 15.85 -3.81
CA ARG A 100 -8.21 15.52 -3.72
C ARG A 100 -8.90 16.31 -2.60
N MET A 101 -8.28 16.46 -1.45
CA MET A 101 -8.84 17.22 -0.33
C MET A 101 -8.94 18.71 -0.62
N MET A 102 -7.97 19.26 -1.38
CA MET A 102 -8.02 20.66 -1.81
C MET A 102 -9.15 20.91 -2.84
N ASP A 103 -9.41 19.92 -3.70
CA ASP A 103 -10.43 20.01 -4.74
C ASP A 103 -11.86 19.69 -4.21
N ASP A 104 -11.96 18.86 -3.17
CA ASP A 104 -13.23 18.41 -2.58
C ASP A 104 -13.20 18.50 -1.04
N PRO A 105 -13.81 19.55 -0.47
CA PRO A 105 -13.87 19.73 0.98
C PRO A 105 -14.47 18.55 1.75
N SER A 106 -15.34 17.75 1.13
CA SER A 106 -15.92 16.56 1.79
C SER A 106 -14.89 15.47 2.06
N ALA A 107 -13.77 15.47 1.31
CA ALA A 107 -12.67 14.53 1.51
C ALA A 107 -11.88 14.79 2.80
N HIS A 108 -11.98 15.98 3.40
CA HIS A 108 -11.28 16.32 4.66
C HIS A 108 -11.65 15.39 5.81
N ALA A 109 -12.88 14.89 5.86
CA ALA A 109 -13.30 13.93 6.87
C ALA A 109 -12.44 12.64 6.88
N SER A 110 -11.76 12.35 5.77
CA SER A 110 -10.87 11.18 5.69
C SER A 110 -9.57 11.36 6.47
N GLU A 111 -9.19 12.56 6.89
CA GLU A 111 -8.05 12.80 7.79
C GLU A 111 -8.32 12.36 9.23
N GLU A 112 -9.59 12.19 9.60
CA GLU A 112 -9.98 11.65 10.91
C GLU A 112 -9.62 10.16 11.05
N TYR A 113 -9.35 9.46 9.95
CA TYR A 113 -8.85 8.08 10.03
C TYR A 113 -7.45 8.06 10.62
N THR A 114 -7.30 7.24 11.67
CA THR A 114 -6.00 7.01 12.31
C THR A 114 -4.95 6.64 11.26
N ARG A 115 -3.78 7.27 11.31
CA ARG A 115 -2.65 7.08 10.40
C ARG A 115 -2.81 7.69 8.99
N VAL A 116 -3.94 8.29 8.62
CA VAL A 116 -4.00 9.04 7.36
C VAL A 116 -3.29 10.39 7.54
N LEU A 117 -2.44 10.74 6.57
CA LEU A 117 -1.73 12.01 6.50
C LEU A 117 -1.62 12.47 5.04
N ALA A 118 -2.34 13.55 4.71
CA ALA A 118 -2.38 14.11 3.36
C ALA A 118 -1.18 15.04 3.11
N LEU A 119 0.02 14.50 3.11
CA LEU A 119 1.25 15.22 2.76
C LEU A 119 2.07 14.41 1.75
N PRO A 120 2.79 15.06 0.79
CA PRO A 120 3.70 14.38 -0.13
C PRO A 120 4.75 13.54 0.60
N GLY A 121 5.20 12.47 -0.03
CA GLY A 121 6.26 11.59 0.48
C GLY A 121 5.87 10.13 0.62
N GLY A 122 4.60 9.78 0.49
CA GLY A 122 4.13 8.40 0.47
C GLY A 122 3.87 7.92 -0.95
N LEU A 123 4.50 6.80 -1.36
CA LEU A 123 4.31 6.17 -2.66
C LEU A 123 3.89 4.71 -2.53
N PRO A 124 2.88 4.25 -3.30
CA PRO A 124 2.52 2.84 -3.35
C PRO A 124 3.59 2.03 -4.08
N ILE A 125 3.90 0.84 -3.57
CA ILE A 125 4.77 -0.14 -4.23
C ILE A 125 3.88 -1.11 -4.98
N LYS A 126 4.08 -1.24 -6.30
CA LYS A 126 3.19 -1.99 -7.18
C LYS A 126 3.89 -3.12 -7.91
N VAL A 127 3.15 -4.21 -8.17
CA VAL A 127 3.49 -5.27 -9.11
C VAL A 127 2.34 -5.35 -10.11
N GLY A 128 2.54 -4.82 -11.32
CA GLY A 128 1.43 -4.55 -12.23
C GLY A 128 0.44 -3.56 -11.60
N ASP A 129 -0.83 -3.91 -11.56
CA ASP A 129 -1.89 -3.09 -10.93
C ASP A 129 -2.05 -3.34 -9.43
N ASP A 130 -1.33 -4.33 -8.90
CA ASP A 130 -1.48 -4.77 -7.51
C ASP A 130 -0.56 -3.96 -6.58
N VAL A 131 -1.13 -3.31 -5.56
CA VAL A 131 -0.35 -2.59 -4.55
C VAL A 131 0.04 -3.55 -3.43
N VAL A 132 1.32 -3.90 -3.40
CA VAL A 132 1.89 -4.90 -2.47
C VAL A 132 2.46 -4.31 -1.18
N GLY A 133 2.51 -2.99 -1.09
CA GLY A 133 2.99 -2.24 0.06
C GLY A 133 3.09 -0.76 -0.26
N ALA A 134 3.77 -0.01 0.59
CA ALA A 134 4.09 1.39 0.34
C ALA A 134 5.37 1.81 1.06
N VAL A 135 6.00 2.87 0.57
CA VAL A 135 7.10 3.57 1.24
C VAL A 135 6.67 5.00 1.56
N GLY A 136 7.12 5.51 2.67
CA GLY A 136 6.95 6.92 3.04
C GLY A 136 8.25 7.51 3.54
N VAL A 137 8.49 8.77 3.17
CA VAL A 137 9.63 9.58 3.62
C VAL A 137 9.10 10.85 4.27
N SER A 138 9.78 11.29 5.33
CA SER A 138 9.46 12.54 6.02
C SER A 138 10.74 13.21 6.51
N GLY A 139 10.85 14.51 6.27
CA GLY A 139 11.98 15.33 6.72
C GLY A 139 12.72 16.08 5.61
N SER A 140 12.31 15.93 4.35
CA SER A 140 12.86 16.65 3.20
C SER A 140 11.77 17.44 2.47
N PRO A 141 11.36 18.61 2.97
CA PRO A 141 10.26 19.37 2.41
C PRO A 141 10.37 19.57 0.90
N GLY A 142 9.33 19.15 0.16
CA GLY A 142 9.28 19.22 -1.30
C GLY A 142 10.15 18.18 -2.03
N LYS A 143 10.81 17.25 -1.30
CA LYS A 143 11.68 16.21 -1.85
C LYS A 143 11.36 14.80 -1.34
N ASP A 144 10.41 14.65 -0.42
CA ASP A 144 10.07 13.36 0.17
C ASP A 144 9.64 12.33 -0.91
N ASP A 145 8.86 12.74 -1.91
CA ASP A 145 8.45 11.87 -3.04
C ASP A 145 9.64 11.40 -3.88
N GLU A 146 10.61 12.30 -4.15
CA GLU A 146 11.82 11.97 -4.90
C GLU A 146 12.68 10.92 -4.18
N CYS A 147 12.78 11.03 -2.86
CA CYS A 147 13.47 10.02 -2.04
C CYS A 147 12.72 8.69 -2.05
N SER A 148 11.39 8.70 -1.87
CA SER A 148 10.57 7.49 -1.90
C SER A 148 10.70 6.76 -3.24
N GLN A 149 10.67 7.50 -4.35
CA GLN A 149 10.84 6.91 -5.68
C GLN A 149 12.21 6.29 -5.85
N ALA A 150 13.28 6.95 -5.43
CA ALA A 150 14.63 6.39 -5.50
C ALA A 150 14.77 5.09 -4.70
N GLY A 151 14.01 4.95 -3.61
CA GLY A 151 13.92 3.69 -2.87
C GLY A 151 13.26 2.58 -3.70
N ILE A 152 12.09 2.85 -4.30
CA ILE A 152 11.38 1.88 -5.15
C ILE A 152 12.25 1.44 -6.32
N ASP A 153 12.99 2.37 -6.93
CA ASP A 153 13.86 2.09 -8.08
C ASP A 153 14.95 1.05 -7.78
N LYS A 154 15.39 0.91 -6.50
CA LYS A 154 16.37 -0.11 -6.10
C LYS A 154 15.88 -1.56 -6.31
N VAL A 155 14.58 -1.75 -6.38
CA VAL A 155 13.96 -3.09 -6.53
C VAL A 155 13.07 -3.19 -7.78
N ALA A 156 13.14 -2.21 -8.69
CA ALA A 156 12.25 -2.12 -9.85
C ALA A 156 12.22 -3.40 -10.71
N ASP A 157 13.35 -4.09 -10.86
CA ASP A 157 13.44 -5.35 -11.61
C ASP A 157 12.70 -6.51 -10.95
N GLN A 158 12.45 -6.44 -9.64
CA GLN A 158 11.74 -7.45 -8.85
C GLN A 158 10.23 -7.18 -8.76
N LEU A 159 9.77 -6.02 -9.23
CA LEU A 159 8.38 -5.58 -9.18
C LEU A 159 7.63 -5.80 -10.52
N LYS A 160 8.05 -6.78 -11.30
CA LYS A 160 7.46 -7.14 -12.62
C LYS A 160 6.44 -8.25 -12.52
#